data_028979a5b288274adc344e569b47cc2a
#
_entry.id   028979a5b288274adc344e569b47cc2a
#
_cell.length_a   1.000
_cell.length_b   1.000
_cell.length_c   1.000
_cell.angle_alpha   90.00
_cell.angle_beta   90.00
_cell.angle_gamma   90.00
#
_symmetry.space_group_name_H-M   'P 1'
#
loop_
_entity.id
_entity.type
_entity.pdbx_description
1 polymer ?
#
loop_
_entity_poly.entity_id
_entity_poly.type
_entity_poly.pdbx_seq_one_letter_code
_entity_poly.pdbx_strand_id
1 'polypeptide(L)'
;MPVLINDEAYASELISQRQASGIDRYDEVWEGVYIMSPIANNEHQSLATELSASLMTVIDWQGLGRTLAGANVSDRRKDWTTNYRIPDVLVFLNETDSKDCGTHWFGGPYFAVEIVSPGDRTLEKLGFYAAVGTRELLVIDRDPWQLTLYRLSVNRKLDPVGVSSSSQEAIIRSVVLPICLQFQAKPRSIRLTHADGRPIRDIIVEQLYPTV
;
A
#
# COMPACT_ATOMS: atom_id res chain seq x y z
N MET A 1 11.40 -6.19 16.00
CA MET A 1 10.42 -6.74 16.99
C MET A 1 9.51 -5.63 17.43
N PRO A 2 8.19 -5.81 17.47
CA PRO A 2 7.29 -4.82 18.04
C PRO A 2 7.61 -4.63 19.54
N VAL A 3 7.55 -3.39 19.99
CA VAL A 3 7.73 -3.02 21.40
C VAL A 3 6.35 -2.72 21.96
N LEU A 4 5.98 -3.37 23.06
CA LEU A 4 4.75 -3.09 23.79
C LEU A 4 5.07 -2.13 24.96
N ILE A 5 4.41 -0.98 24.98
CA ILE A 5 4.52 0.01 26.05
C ILE A 5 3.28 -0.13 26.93
N ASN A 6 3.47 -0.60 28.17
CA ASN A 6 2.37 -0.79 29.12
C ASN A 6 2.12 0.43 30.03
N ASP A 7 3.01 1.42 30.00
CA ASP A 7 2.86 2.67 30.75
C ASP A 7 2.09 3.68 29.89
N GLU A 8 0.85 3.96 30.26
CA GLU A 8 -0.04 4.85 29.49
C GLU A 8 0.47 6.31 29.49
N ALA A 9 1.12 6.78 30.55
CA ALA A 9 1.66 8.13 30.60
C ALA A 9 2.82 8.27 29.64
N TYR A 10 3.76 7.30 29.65
CA TYR A 10 4.88 7.27 28.73
C TYR A 10 4.44 7.10 27.27
N ALA A 11 3.46 6.23 26.99
CA ALA A 11 2.89 6.06 25.65
C ALA A 11 2.29 7.37 25.14
N SER A 12 1.52 8.07 25.97
CA SER A 12 0.90 9.36 25.61
C SER A 12 1.94 10.44 25.35
N GLU A 13 3.00 10.50 26.16
CA GLU A 13 4.13 11.43 25.95
C GLU A 13 4.83 11.15 24.63
N LEU A 14 5.15 9.89 24.34
CA LEU A 14 5.83 9.49 23.12
C LEU A 14 4.98 9.80 21.86
N ILE A 15 3.68 9.53 21.89
CA ILE A 15 2.75 9.90 20.81
C ILE A 15 2.77 11.43 20.60
N SER A 16 2.68 12.21 21.70
CA SER A 16 2.70 13.67 21.62
C SER A 16 4.00 14.20 21.03
N GLN A 17 5.14 13.62 21.40
CA GLN A 17 6.45 13.98 20.83
C GLN A 17 6.52 13.66 19.32
N ARG A 18 6.01 12.50 18.89
CA ARG A 18 5.94 12.13 17.46
C ARG A 18 5.10 13.11 16.67
N GLN A 19 3.91 13.47 17.18
CA GLN A 19 3.03 14.46 16.57
C GLN A 19 3.68 15.84 16.47
N ALA A 20 4.30 16.31 17.55
CA ALA A 20 5.00 17.60 17.59
C ALA A 20 6.17 17.70 16.61
N SER A 21 6.85 16.57 16.33
CA SER A 21 7.95 16.49 15.35
C SER A 21 7.49 16.17 13.92
N GLY A 22 6.21 15.81 13.70
CA GLY A 22 5.65 15.45 12.40
C GLY A 22 6.13 14.10 11.85
N ILE A 23 6.71 13.25 12.70
CA ILE A 23 7.16 11.90 12.31
C ILE A 23 6.06 10.85 12.42
N ASP A 24 4.88 11.24 12.88
CA ASP A 24 3.67 10.41 13.01
C ASP A 24 2.88 10.25 11.71
N ARG A 25 3.35 10.87 10.62
CA ARG A 25 2.62 10.97 9.34
C ARG A 25 2.13 9.62 8.78
N TYR A 26 2.84 8.54 9.08
CA TYR A 26 2.50 7.18 8.64
C TYR A 26 2.17 6.26 9.83
N ASP A 27 1.99 6.82 11.02
CA ASP A 27 1.52 6.05 12.17
C ASP A 27 0.05 5.68 11.97
N GLU A 28 -0.31 4.49 12.40
CA GLU A 28 -1.65 3.93 12.23
C GLU A 28 -2.27 3.64 13.60
N VAL A 29 -3.59 3.47 13.63
CA VAL A 29 -4.25 2.95 14.82
C VAL A 29 -5.04 1.70 14.44
N TRP A 30 -4.79 0.60 15.13
CA TRP A 30 -5.39 -0.70 14.87
C TRP A 30 -6.29 -1.08 16.04
N GLU A 31 -7.61 -0.92 15.88
CA GLU A 31 -8.60 -1.16 16.93
C GLU A 31 -8.21 -0.50 18.27
N GLY A 32 -7.84 0.77 18.22
CA GLY A 32 -7.41 1.54 19.39
C GLY A 32 -5.94 1.37 19.78
N VAL A 33 -5.20 0.45 19.18
CA VAL A 33 -3.76 0.28 19.42
C VAL A 33 -2.96 1.17 18.47
N TYR A 34 -2.17 2.07 19.03
CA TYR A 34 -1.31 2.95 18.24
C TYR A 34 -0.09 2.19 17.70
N ILE A 35 0.11 2.23 16.41
CA ILE A 35 1.21 1.56 15.69
C ILE A 35 2.15 2.62 15.15
N MET A 36 3.34 2.68 15.69
CA MET A 36 4.39 3.60 15.25
C MET A 36 5.07 3.03 14.02
N SER A 37 4.97 3.74 12.90
CA SER A 37 5.65 3.36 11.66
C SER A 37 7.06 3.94 11.62
N PRO A 38 8.08 3.16 11.18
CA PRO A 38 9.38 3.72 10.91
C PRO A 38 9.32 4.69 9.73
N ILE A 39 10.23 5.65 9.69
CA ILE A 39 10.38 6.51 8.51
C ILE A 39 10.82 5.64 7.33
N ALA A 40 10.08 5.71 6.24
CA ALA A 40 10.40 4.98 5.02
C ALA A 40 11.73 5.47 4.43
N ASN A 41 12.58 4.54 3.98
CA ASN A 41 13.84 4.88 3.33
C ASN A 41 13.62 5.39 1.89
N ASN A 42 14.69 5.92 1.27
CA ASN A 42 14.62 6.52 -0.06
C ASN A 42 14.14 5.51 -1.14
N GLU A 43 14.54 4.24 -1.05
CA GLU A 43 14.10 3.20 -1.98
C GLU A 43 12.58 2.98 -1.90
N HIS A 44 12.03 2.88 -0.70
CA HIS A 44 10.59 2.77 -0.47
C HIS A 44 9.85 4.00 -1.02
N GLN A 45 10.33 5.22 -0.71
CA GLN A 45 9.70 6.46 -1.17
C GLN A 45 9.76 6.60 -2.70
N SER A 46 10.89 6.23 -3.31
CA SER A 46 11.04 6.23 -4.76
C SER A 46 10.05 5.28 -5.42
N LEU A 47 9.95 4.05 -4.89
CA LEU A 47 9.03 3.03 -5.41
C LEU A 47 7.56 3.47 -5.28
N ALA A 48 7.16 3.99 -4.12
CA ALA A 48 5.80 4.50 -3.91
C ALA A 48 5.47 5.65 -4.88
N THR A 49 6.42 6.55 -5.11
CA THR A 49 6.29 7.68 -6.04
C THR A 49 6.14 7.20 -7.48
N GLU A 50 7.01 6.30 -7.95
CA GLU A 50 6.98 5.77 -9.32
C GLU A 50 5.70 4.96 -9.58
N LEU A 51 5.25 4.17 -8.61
CA LEU A 51 3.98 3.43 -8.71
C LEU A 51 2.79 4.39 -8.77
N SER A 52 2.74 5.40 -7.89
CA SER A 52 1.67 6.41 -7.90
C SER A 52 1.62 7.13 -9.24
N ALA A 53 2.77 7.63 -9.74
CA ALA A 53 2.85 8.32 -11.02
C ALA A 53 2.39 7.43 -12.18
N SER A 54 2.82 6.17 -12.20
CA SER A 54 2.41 5.21 -13.24
C SER A 54 0.92 4.94 -13.22
N LEU A 55 0.33 4.74 -12.04
CA LEU A 55 -1.10 4.51 -11.89
C LEU A 55 -1.92 5.76 -12.26
N MET A 56 -1.45 6.98 -11.92
CA MET A 56 -2.09 8.23 -12.33
C MET A 56 -2.23 8.35 -13.86
N THR A 57 -1.23 7.89 -14.64
CA THR A 57 -1.33 7.92 -16.11
C THR A 57 -2.45 7.05 -16.66
N VAL A 58 -2.75 5.95 -15.97
CA VAL A 58 -3.72 4.94 -16.41
C VAL A 58 -5.12 5.19 -15.84
N ILE A 59 -5.20 5.85 -14.69
CA ILE A 59 -6.44 6.04 -13.94
C ILE A 59 -6.90 7.49 -14.01
N ASP A 60 -6.13 8.43 -13.44
CA ASP A 60 -6.57 9.82 -13.29
C ASP A 60 -6.64 10.53 -14.64
N TRP A 61 -5.60 10.41 -15.47
CA TRP A 61 -5.55 11.04 -16.78
C TRP A 61 -6.54 10.44 -17.79
N GLN A 62 -7.02 9.22 -17.51
CA GLN A 62 -8.09 8.59 -18.31
C GLN A 62 -9.48 8.86 -17.72
N GLY A 63 -9.59 9.61 -16.62
CA GLY A 63 -10.86 9.92 -15.98
C GLY A 63 -11.55 8.71 -15.35
N LEU A 64 -10.82 7.63 -15.04
CA LEU A 64 -11.38 6.40 -14.48
C LEU A 64 -11.54 6.45 -12.96
N GLY A 65 -10.82 7.37 -12.31
CA GLY A 65 -10.82 7.45 -10.84
C GLY A 65 -9.74 8.39 -10.32
N ARG A 66 -9.26 8.11 -9.12
CA ARG A 66 -8.23 8.87 -8.44
C ARG A 66 -7.18 7.96 -7.82
N THR A 67 -5.92 8.29 -8.02
CA THR A 67 -4.75 7.69 -7.38
C THR A 67 -4.25 8.60 -6.27
N LEU A 68 -3.95 8.04 -5.11
CA LEU A 68 -3.42 8.74 -3.94
C LEU A 68 -2.18 8.04 -3.41
N ALA A 69 -1.26 8.78 -2.80
CA ALA A 69 -0.12 8.28 -2.06
C ALA A 69 -0.30 8.59 -0.57
N GLY A 70 -0.32 7.55 0.27
CA GLY A 70 -0.35 7.68 1.72
C GLY A 70 -1.61 8.37 2.25
N ALA A 71 -2.80 7.85 1.95
CA ALA A 71 -4.06 8.40 2.46
C ALA A 71 -4.68 7.51 3.54
N ASN A 72 -5.35 8.13 4.51
CA ASN A 72 -6.03 7.41 5.59
C ASN A 72 -7.25 6.65 5.08
N VAL A 73 -7.32 5.35 5.38
CA VAL A 73 -8.47 4.48 5.13
C VAL A 73 -9.00 3.97 6.45
N SER A 74 -10.30 4.12 6.68
CA SER A 74 -10.96 3.67 7.91
C SER A 74 -12.25 2.91 7.61
N ASP A 75 -12.60 1.98 8.50
CA ASP A 75 -13.91 1.33 8.57
C ASP A 75 -14.96 2.17 9.31
N ARG A 76 -14.57 3.37 9.79
CA ARG A 76 -15.40 4.29 10.59
C ARG A 76 -15.54 5.63 9.92
N ARG A 77 -16.77 6.10 9.82
CA ARG A 77 -17.05 7.44 9.30
C ARG A 77 -16.86 8.53 10.38
N LYS A 78 -17.16 8.20 11.64
CA LYS A 78 -16.89 9.00 12.83
C LYS A 78 -15.87 8.26 13.68
N ASP A 79 -15.10 8.97 14.47
CA ASP A 79 -14.06 8.40 15.34
C ASP A 79 -13.04 7.53 14.56
N TRP A 80 -12.81 7.91 13.29
CA TRP A 80 -11.95 7.19 12.35
C TRP A 80 -10.52 7.03 12.87
N THR A 81 -10.05 7.96 13.70
CA THR A 81 -8.71 7.95 14.29
C THR A 81 -8.49 6.79 15.27
N THR A 82 -9.53 6.02 15.59
CA THR A 82 -9.42 4.85 16.45
C THR A 82 -9.21 3.55 15.71
N ASN A 83 -9.39 3.53 14.36
CA ASN A 83 -9.07 2.38 13.52
C ASN A 83 -8.85 2.80 12.06
N TYR A 84 -7.60 2.92 11.63
CA TYR A 84 -7.26 3.29 10.26
C TYR A 84 -5.91 2.70 9.82
N ARG A 85 -5.72 2.62 8.51
CA ARG A 85 -4.48 2.24 7.84
C ARG A 85 -4.10 3.29 6.80
N ILE A 86 -2.81 3.33 6.47
CA ILE A 86 -2.25 4.25 5.48
C ILE A 86 -1.49 3.43 4.44
N PRO A 87 -2.17 2.86 3.42
CA PRO A 87 -1.46 2.17 2.35
C PRO A 87 -0.56 3.13 1.58
N ASP A 88 0.55 2.63 1.04
CA ASP A 88 1.52 3.45 0.32
C ASP A 88 0.93 4.06 -0.96
N VAL A 89 0.11 3.30 -1.69
CA VAL A 89 -0.63 3.78 -2.87
C VAL A 89 -2.06 3.25 -2.86
N LEU A 90 -3.01 4.10 -3.24
CA LEU A 90 -4.43 3.77 -3.29
C LEU A 90 -5.03 4.20 -4.63
N VAL A 91 -5.97 3.41 -5.14
CA VAL A 91 -6.79 3.77 -6.30
C VAL A 91 -8.26 3.62 -5.95
N PHE A 92 -9.00 4.71 -6.07
CA PHE A 92 -10.47 4.74 -6.02
C PHE A 92 -11.00 4.96 -7.43
N LEU A 93 -11.81 4.05 -7.95
CA LEU A 93 -12.47 4.21 -9.23
C LEU A 93 -13.75 5.05 -9.06
N ASN A 94 -14.27 5.61 -10.14
CA ASN A 94 -15.45 6.50 -10.09
C ASN A 94 -16.70 5.79 -9.54
N GLU A 95 -16.81 4.45 -9.75
CA GLU A 95 -17.90 3.62 -9.25
C GLU A 95 -17.72 3.16 -7.80
N THR A 96 -16.76 3.72 -7.06
CA THR A 96 -16.49 3.30 -5.68
C THR A 96 -17.66 3.62 -4.75
N ASP A 97 -17.97 2.68 -3.84
CA ASP A 97 -18.89 2.90 -2.72
C ASP A 97 -18.24 3.65 -1.55
N SER A 98 -16.90 3.74 -1.54
CA SER A 98 -16.13 4.44 -0.50
C SER A 98 -16.38 5.93 -0.56
N LYS A 99 -16.32 6.59 0.60
CA LYS A 99 -16.62 8.02 0.74
C LYS A 99 -15.41 8.81 1.18
N ASP A 100 -15.06 9.83 0.41
CA ASP A 100 -14.09 10.85 0.82
C ASP A 100 -14.73 11.71 1.93
N CYS A 101 -14.17 11.64 3.14
CA CYS A 101 -14.60 12.42 4.30
C CYS A 101 -13.70 13.65 4.54
N GLY A 102 -12.79 13.97 3.60
CA GLY A 102 -11.85 15.08 3.68
C GLY A 102 -10.58 14.76 4.47
N THR A 103 -10.67 14.04 5.57
CA THR A 103 -9.54 13.62 6.42
C THR A 103 -9.16 12.16 6.23
N HIS A 104 -10.08 11.36 5.74
CA HIS A 104 -9.92 9.93 5.52
C HIS A 104 -10.95 9.42 4.50
N TRP A 105 -10.68 8.26 3.95
CA TRP A 105 -11.65 7.49 3.17
C TRP A 105 -12.38 6.51 4.09
N PHE A 106 -13.70 6.59 4.10
CA PHE A 106 -14.55 5.61 4.72
C PHE A 106 -14.85 4.49 3.72
N GLY A 107 -14.35 3.29 3.96
CA GLY A 107 -14.33 2.18 3.01
C GLY A 107 -13.01 2.04 2.25
N GLY A 108 -12.75 0.88 1.66
CA GLY A 108 -11.50 0.54 1.01
C GLY A 108 -11.36 1.00 -0.44
N PRO A 109 -10.14 1.20 -0.93
CA PRO A 109 -9.87 1.44 -2.34
C PRO A 109 -10.16 0.19 -3.19
N TYR A 110 -10.33 0.39 -4.50
CA TYR A 110 -10.39 -0.74 -5.45
C TYR A 110 -9.05 -1.47 -5.52
N PHE A 111 -7.96 -0.72 -5.48
CA PHE A 111 -6.61 -1.26 -5.51
C PHE A 111 -5.76 -0.52 -4.48
N ALA A 112 -5.00 -1.26 -3.69
CA ALA A 112 -4.02 -0.70 -2.77
C ALA A 112 -2.65 -1.34 -2.98
N VAL A 113 -1.60 -0.63 -2.58
CA VAL A 113 -0.22 -1.12 -2.55
C VAL A 113 0.35 -0.92 -1.16
N GLU A 114 0.98 -1.96 -0.65
CA GLU A 114 1.82 -1.93 0.55
C GLU A 114 3.24 -2.35 0.18
N ILE A 115 4.22 -1.52 0.49
CA ILE A 115 5.64 -1.79 0.27
C ILE A 115 6.26 -2.17 1.61
N VAL A 116 6.61 -3.44 1.75
CA VAL A 116 7.10 -4.00 3.02
C VAL A 116 8.43 -3.36 3.42
N SER A 117 8.50 -2.93 4.68
CA SER A 117 9.71 -2.45 5.35
C SER A 117 10.21 -3.49 6.37
N PRO A 118 11.49 -3.51 6.72
CA PRO A 118 12.01 -4.45 7.71
C PRO A 118 11.27 -4.36 9.05
N GLY A 119 10.72 -5.47 9.52
CA GLY A 119 9.93 -5.54 10.74
C GLY A 119 8.47 -5.10 10.59
N ASP A 120 8.01 -4.87 9.37
CA ASP A 120 6.64 -4.49 9.05
C ASP A 120 5.63 -5.60 9.41
N ARG A 121 4.40 -5.18 9.63
CA ARG A 121 3.25 -6.03 9.97
C ARG A 121 2.21 -6.05 8.83
N THR A 122 2.65 -5.83 7.58
CA THR A 122 1.78 -5.69 6.40
C THR A 122 0.78 -6.82 6.27
N LEU A 123 1.18 -8.08 6.50
CA LEU A 123 0.26 -9.22 6.38
C LEU A 123 -0.83 -9.24 7.45
N GLU A 124 -0.62 -8.57 8.59
CA GLU A 124 -1.66 -8.44 9.63
C GLU A 124 -2.76 -7.44 9.22
N LYS A 125 -2.49 -6.57 8.24
CA LYS A 125 -3.46 -5.62 7.68
C LYS A 125 -4.48 -6.26 6.73
N LEU A 126 -4.24 -7.50 6.23
CA LEU A 126 -5.11 -8.17 5.25
C LEU A 126 -6.57 -8.25 5.70
N GLY A 127 -6.79 -8.56 6.99
CA GLY A 127 -8.14 -8.62 7.58
C GLY A 127 -8.86 -7.27 7.54
N PHE A 128 -8.15 -6.19 7.84
CA PHE A 128 -8.70 -4.83 7.77
C PHE A 128 -9.06 -4.44 6.33
N TYR A 129 -8.14 -4.66 5.36
CA TYR A 129 -8.40 -4.34 3.95
C TYR A 129 -9.58 -5.14 3.39
N ALA A 130 -9.73 -6.40 3.80
CA ALA A 130 -10.89 -7.21 3.44
C ALA A 130 -12.19 -6.66 4.05
N ALA A 131 -12.16 -6.22 5.31
CA ALA A 131 -13.30 -5.67 6.02
C ALA A 131 -13.81 -4.36 5.40
N VAL A 132 -12.90 -3.45 5.03
CA VAL A 132 -13.25 -2.18 4.36
C VAL A 132 -13.61 -2.37 2.89
N GLY A 133 -13.45 -3.56 2.32
CA GLY A 133 -13.87 -3.90 0.96
C GLY A 133 -12.84 -3.58 -0.13
N THR A 134 -11.55 -3.47 0.22
CA THR A 134 -10.47 -3.37 -0.77
C THR A 134 -10.53 -4.57 -1.72
N ARG A 135 -10.64 -4.31 -3.02
CA ARG A 135 -10.83 -5.37 -4.03
C ARG A 135 -9.55 -6.12 -4.34
N GLU A 136 -8.44 -5.40 -4.51
CA GLU A 136 -7.11 -5.97 -4.71
C GLU A 136 -6.08 -5.22 -3.86
N LEU A 137 -5.14 -5.97 -3.30
CA LEU A 137 -3.98 -5.45 -2.55
C LEU A 137 -2.71 -6.06 -3.14
N LEU A 138 -1.83 -5.20 -3.64
CA LEU A 138 -0.49 -5.57 -4.04
C LEU A 138 0.46 -5.40 -2.85
N VAL A 139 1.08 -6.47 -2.42
CA VAL A 139 2.17 -6.44 -1.43
C VAL A 139 3.48 -6.60 -2.17
N ILE A 140 4.40 -5.66 -1.94
CA ILE A 140 5.74 -5.65 -2.52
C ILE A 140 6.75 -5.91 -1.42
N ASP A 141 7.27 -7.13 -1.36
CA ASP A 141 8.42 -7.47 -0.53
C ASP A 141 9.71 -7.09 -1.28
N ARG A 142 10.67 -6.51 -0.57
CA ARG A 142 11.93 -6.06 -1.15
C ARG A 142 13.12 -6.94 -0.78
N ASP A 143 12.95 -7.86 0.17
CA ASP A 143 14.01 -8.78 0.62
C ASP A 143 13.42 -10.14 1.07
N PRO A 144 13.39 -11.13 0.16
CA PRO A 144 13.71 -11.07 -1.27
C PRO A 144 12.61 -10.35 -2.08
N TRP A 145 12.98 -9.77 -3.22
CA TRP A 145 12.02 -9.09 -4.09
C TRP A 145 10.91 -10.03 -4.56
N GLN A 146 9.69 -9.69 -4.20
CA GLN A 146 8.49 -10.42 -4.57
C GLN A 146 7.28 -9.49 -4.62
N LEU A 147 6.48 -9.64 -5.67
CA LEU A 147 5.16 -9.03 -5.79
C LEU A 147 4.12 -10.12 -5.49
N THR A 148 3.20 -9.84 -4.58
CA THR A 148 2.07 -10.73 -4.31
C THR A 148 0.78 -9.93 -4.44
N LEU A 149 -0.08 -10.31 -5.39
CA LEU A 149 -1.41 -9.74 -5.52
C LEU A 149 -2.41 -10.58 -4.74
N TYR A 150 -3.09 -9.93 -3.81
CA TYR A 150 -4.22 -10.48 -3.08
C TYR A 150 -5.52 -9.94 -3.69
N ARG A 151 -6.55 -10.75 -3.71
CA ARG A 151 -7.89 -10.38 -4.21
C ARG A 151 -8.97 -10.73 -3.21
N LEU A 152 -9.93 -9.83 -3.04
CA LEU A 152 -11.07 -10.03 -2.17
C LEU A 152 -11.95 -11.15 -2.73
N SER A 153 -12.09 -12.22 -1.96
CA SER A 153 -12.93 -13.36 -2.29
C SER A 153 -14.38 -13.17 -1.82
N VAL A 154 -15.26 -14.05 -2.28
CA VAL A 154 -16.66 -14.10 -1.84
C VAL A 154 -16.82 -14.32 -0.33
N ASN A 155 -15.82 -14.93 0.31
CA ASN A 155 -15.76 -15.13 1.75
C ASN A 155 -15.23 -13.93 2.53
N ARG A 156 -15.08 -12.75 1.86
CA ARG A 156 -14.55 -11.51 2.44
C ARG A 156 -13.15 -11.68 3.04
N LYS A 157 -12.30 -12.42 2.35
CA LYS A 157 -10.87 -12.55 2.65
C LYS A 157 -10.05 -12.10 1.45
N LEU A 158 -8.89 -11.57 1.71
CA LEU A 158 -7.89 -11.30 0.68
C LEU A 158 -7.03 -12.55 0.49
N ASP A 159 -7.30 -13.28 -0.59
CA ASP A 159 -6.58 -14.49 -0.95
C ASP A 159 -5.50 -14.18 -2.01
N PRO A 160 -4.29 -14.76 -1.94
CA PRO A 160 -3.25 -14.55 -2.93
C PRO A 160 -3.65 -15.15 -4.28
N VAL A 161 -3.59 -14.36 -5.36
CA VAL A 161 -4.02 -14.77 -6.71
C VAL A 161 -2.90 -14.69 -7.74
N GLY A 162 -1.76 -14.10 -7.40
CA GLY A 162 -0.61 -14.02 -8.29
C GLY A 162 0.66 -13.65 -7.53
N VAL A 163 1.75 -14.26 -7.93
CA VAL A 163 3.10 -13.98 -7.40
C VAL A 163 4.06 -13.77 -8.56
N SER A 164 4.94 -12.77 -8.45
CA SER A 164 6.05 -12.53 -9.35
C SER A 164 7.32 -12.23 -8.56
N SER A 165 8.40 -12.92 -8.83
CA SER A 165 9.65 -12.82 -8.08
C SER A 165 10.85 -13.10 -8.95
N SER A 166 12.06 -12.97 -8.40
CA SER A 166 13.30 -13.30 -9.12
C SER A 166 13.42 -14.77 -9.55
N SER A 167 12.73 -15.67 -8.89
CA SER A 167 12.67 -17.10 -9.24
C SER A 167 11.51 -17.45 -10.16
N GLN A 168 10.50 -16.58 -10.23
CA GLN A 168 9.30 -16.78 -11.05
C GLN A 168 8.82 -15.43 -11.57
N GLU A 169 9.30 -15.03 -12.73
CA GLU A 169 8.92 -13.77 -13.40
C GLU A 169 7.53 -13.87 -14.06
N ALA A 170 6.51 -14.23 -13.28
CA ALA A 170 5.15 -14.37 -13.76
C ALA A 170 4.48 -13.01 -13.96
N ILE A 171 3.62 -12.91 -14.97
CA ILE A 171 2.78 -11.73 -15.17
C ILE A 171 1.56 -11.84 -14.24
N ILE A 172 1.41 -10.86 -13.36
CA ILE A 172 0.27 -10.70 -12.48
C ILE A 172 -0.73 -9.77 -13.15
N ARG A 173 -1.98 -10.22 -13.36
CA ARG A 173 -3.03 -9.43 -13.97
C ARG A 173 -4.00 -8.92 -12.89
N SER A 174 -4.18 -7.60 -12.82
CA SER A 174 -5.30 -7.00 -12.10
C SER A 174 -6.61 -7.26 -12.84
N VAL A 175 -7.70 -7.47 -12.10
CA VAL A 175 -9.06 -7.54 -12.65
C VAL A 175 -9.86 -6.28 -12.35
N VAL A 176 -9.34 -5.40 -11.50
CA VAL A 176 -9.99 -4.13 -11.13
C VAL A 176 -9.36 -2.94 -11.85
N LEU A 177 -8.07 -3.03 -12.21
CA LEU A 177 -7.38 -2.02 -13.00
C LEU A 177 -6.95 -2.60 -14.35
N PRO A 178 -6.87 -1.79 -15.42
CA PRO A 178 -6.46 -2.26 -16.76
C PRO A 178 -4.93 -2.43 -16.86
N ILE A 179 -4.32 -3.08 -15.87
CA ILE A 179 -2.86 -3.25 -15.79
C ILE A 179 -2.44 -4.69 -15.54
N CYS A 180 -1.19 -4.96 -15.91
CA CYS A 180 -0.43 -6.13 -15.48
C CYS A 180 0.88 -5.67 -14.83
N LEU A 181 1.37 -6.47 -13.88
CA LEU A 181 2.63 -6.25 -13.17
C LEU A 181 3.52 -7.49 -13.32
N GLN A 182 4.83 -7.28 -13.40
CA GLN A 182 5.80 -8.34 -13.45
C GLN A 182 7.09 -7.88 -12.79
N PHE A 183 7.66 -8.68 -11.90
CA PHE A 183 9.03 -8.48 -11.45
C PHE A 183 9.99 -9.04 -12.50
N GLN A 184 11.06 -8.32 -12.79
CA GLN A 184 12.15 -8.72 -13.67
C GLN A 184 13.45 -8.71 -12.90
N ALA A 185 14.23 -9.79 -13.02
CA ALA A 185 15.50 -9.93 -12.29
C ALA A 185 16.67 -9.19 -12.97
N LYS A 186 16.60 -8.97 -14.30
CA LYS A 186 17.70 -8.36 -15.09
C LYS A 186 17.17 -7.44 -16.22
N PRO A 187 17.31 -6.10 -16.12
CA PRO A 187 17.68 -5.37 -14.90
C PRO A 187 16.59 -5.56 -13.83
N ARG A 188 16.97 -5.46 -12.57
CA ARG A 188 15.99 -5.59 -11.47
C ARG A 188 14.99 -4.45 -11.56
N SER A 189 13.73 -4.80 -11.89
CA SER A 189 12.68 -3.82 -12.13
C SER A 189 11.28 -4.40 -11.89
N ILE A 190 10.32 -3.51 -11.66
CA ILE A 190 8.91 -3.82 -11.69
C ILE A 190 8.36 -3.27 -12.99
N ARG A 191 7.95 -4.15 -13.89
CA ARG A 191 7.33 -3.79 -15.17
C ARG A 191 5.83 -3.64 -14.98
N LEU A 192 5.31 -2.47 -15.40
CA LEU A 192 3.88 -2.22 -15.55
C LEU A 192 3.54 -2.19 -17.04
N THR A 193 2.48 -2.89 -17.41
CA THR A 193 1.91 -2.84 -18.75
C THR A 193 0.40 -2.65 -18.67
N HIS A 194 -0.21 -2.14 -19.74
CA HIS A 194 -1.65 -2.22 -19.93
C HIS A 194 -2.10 -3.69 -20.04
N ALA A 195 -3.38 -3.95 -19.82
CA ALA A 195 -3.94 -5.29 -19.95
C ALA A 195 -3.77 -5.92 -21.36
N ASP A 196 -3.58 -5.08 -22.39
CA ASP A 196 -3.29 -5.47 -23.77
C ASP A 196 -1.79 -5.66 -24.06
N GLY A 197 -0.92 -5.50 -23.06
CA GLY A 197 0.52 -5.69 -23.14
C GLY A 197 1.32 -4.45 -23.54
N ARG A 198 0.69 -3.31 -23.88
CA ARG A 198 1.42 -2.07 -24.15
C ARG A 198 2.16 -1.60 -22.88
N PRO A 199 3.42 -1.14 -23.01
CA PRO A 199 4.19 -0.73 -21.85
C PRO A 199 3.60 0.56 -21.21
N ILE A 200 3.63 0.61 -19.88
CA ILE A 200 3.35 1.82 -19.08
C ILE A 200 4.67 2.32 -18.53
N ARG A 201 5.36 1.48 -17.75
CA ARG A 201 6.60 1.86 -17.08
C ARG A 201 7.41 0.61 -16.68
N ASP A 202 8.73 0.70 -16.76
CA ASP A 202 9.67 -0.17 -16.05
C ASP A 202 10.27 0.64 -14.90
N ILE A 203 9.90 0.30 -13.66
CA ILE A 203 10.42 0.92 -12.45
C ILE A 203 11.68 0.18 -12.05
N ILE A 204 12.84 0.83 -12.22
CA ILE A 204 14.12 0.24 -11.87
C ILE A 204 14.28 0.25 -10.36
N VAL A 205 14.54 -0.94 -9.78
CA VAL A 205 14.71 -1.14 -8.33
C VAL A 205 16.12 -1.63 -7.98
N GLU A 206 17.06 -1.46 -8.89
CA GLU A 206 18.47 -1.61 -8.57
C GLU A 206 18.91 -0.41 -7.73
N GLN A 207 19.82 -0.67 -6.77
CA GLN A 207 20.34 0.41 -5.92
C GLN A 207 20.85 1.56 -6.79
N LEU A 208 20.15 2.69 -6.73
CA LEU A 208 20.54 3.93 -7.42
C LEU A 208 21.81 4.56 -6.82
N TYR A 209 22.31 4.00 -5.71
CA TYR A 209 23.49 4.48 -5.01
C TYR A 209 24.45 3.30 -4.78
N PRO A 210 25.74 3.43 -5.17
CA PRO A 210 26.73 2.47 -4.77
C PRO A 210 26.78 2.46 -3.24
N THR A 211 26.81 1.26 -2.65
CA THR A 211 27.16 1.09 -1.24
C THR A 211 28.54 1.70 -1.01
N VAL A 212 28.58 2.77 -0.20
CA VAL A 212 29.85 3.40 0.23
C VAL A 212 30.57 2.47 1.19
#